data_1138cd1b17b0fd228610ca8bbaaa7671
#
_entry.id   1138cd1b17b0fd228610ca8bbaaa7671
#
_cell.length_a   1.000
_cell.length_b   1.000
_cell.length_c   1.000
_cell.angle_alpha   90.00
_cell.angle_beta   90.00
_cell.angle_gamma   90.00
#
_symmetry.space_group_name_H-M   'P 1'
#
loop_
_entity.id
_entity.type
_entity.pdbx_description
1 polymer ?
#
loop_
_entity_poly.entity_id
_entity_poly.type
_entity_poly.pdbx_seq_one_letter_code
_entity_poly.pdbx_strand_id
1 'polypeptide(L)'
;MNTRKRLSLAGAALWLALCLAFTLHTAAQKPAPDADVKLAATALMTRWEECIRGYKAELGLPLSEDDLHGSGLIGEPYTFITTTNGALEAKRTAANPEMAALLVEMLTEAGVKPGDTVGAGFSGSFPGLNLATLAACQAMGVHCVYIASVGCLLYTSDAADD
;
A
#
# COMPACT_ATOMS: atom_id res chain seq x y z
N MET A 1 -27.96 -16.33 -45.80
CA MET A 1 -27.16 -15.65 -44.80
C MET A 1 -25.92 -15.11 -45.50
N ASN A 2 -25.79 -13.78 -45.57
CA ASN A 2 -24.84 -13.07 -46.44
C ASN A 2 -23.39 -13.33 -45.99
N THR A 3 -22.44 -13.52 -46.90
CA THR A 3 -21.02 -13.88 -46.67
C THR A 3 -20.34 -12.91 -45.68
N ARG A 4 -20.72 -11.64 -45.73
CA ARG A 4 -20.24 -10.61 -44.77
C ARG A 4 -20.65 -10.89 -43.32
N LYS A 5 -21.88 -11.41 -43.08
CA LYS A 5 -22.33 -11.76 -41.73
C LYS A 5 -21.61 -13.02 -41.19
N ARG A 6 -21.26 -13.95 -42.06
CA ARG A 6 -20.48 -15.15 -41.67
C ARG A 6 -19.04 -14.80 -41.30
N LEU A 7 -18.41 -13.85 -42.03
CA LEU A 7 -17.06 -13.38 -41.70
C LEU A 7 -17.03 -12.61 -40.36
N SER A 8 -18.06 -11.78 -40.08
CA SER A 8 -18.13 -11.05 -38.81
C SER A 8 -18.41 -11.97 -37.60
N LEU A 9 -19.21 -13.01 -37.78
CA LEU A 9 -19.45 -14.02 -36.76
C LEU A 9 -18.20 -14.88 -36.47
N ALA A 10 -17.46 -15.25 -37.50
CA ALA A 10 -16.19 -15.98 -37.35
C ALA A 10 -15.14 -15.14 -36.64
N GLY A 11 -15.04 -13.84 -36.97
CA GLY A 11 -14.17 -12.92 -36.29
C GLY A 11 -14.49 -12.73 -34.79
N ALA A 12 -15.78 -12.58 -34.47
CA ALA A 12 -16.26 -12.49 -33.10
C ALA A 12 -15.99 -13.78 -32.28
N ALA A 13 -16.19 -14.93 -32.88
CA ALA A 13 -15.90 -16.22 -32.26
C ALA A 13 -14.40 -16.40 -31.98
N LEU A 14 -13.55 -15.99 -32.92
CA LEU A 14 -12.09 -16.03 -32.75
C LEU A 14 -11.64 -15.10 -31.59
N TRP A 15 -12.20 -13.90 -31.54
CA TRP A 15 -11.92 -12.95 -30.45
C TRP A 15 -12.32 -13.49 -29.07
N LEU A 16 -13.52 -14.07 -28.98
CA LEU A 16 -14.02 -14.71 -27.75
C LEU A 16 -13.10 -15.88 -27.32
N ALA A 17 -12.68 -16.71 -28.28
CA ALA A 17 -11.78 -17.82 -28.02
C ALA A 17 -10.40 -17.33 -27.51
N LEU A 18 -9.85 -16.24 -28.09
CA LEU A 18 -8.61 -15.62 -27.65
C LEU A 18 -8.74 -15.02 -26.24
N CYS A 19 -9.83 -14.31 -25.96
CA CYS A 19 -10.10 -13.79 -24.63
C CYS A 19 -10.25 -14.91 -23.59
N LEU A 20 -10.95 -15.98 -23.93
CA LEU A 20 -11.10 -17.14 -23.05
C LEU A 20 -9.76 -17.85 -22.82
N ALA A 21 -8.95 -18.05 -23.87
CA ALA A 21 -7.64 -18.63 -23.74
C ALA A 21 -6.71 -17.77 -22.88
N PHE A 22 -6.76 -16.44 -23.04
CA PHE A 22 -6.02 -15.50 -22.22
C PHE A 22 -6.45 -15.55 -20.74
N THR A 23 -7.77 -15.56 -20.47
CA THR A 23 -8.27 -15.65 -19.08
C THR A 23 -7.93 -16.99 -18.44
N LEU A 24 -8.02 -18.09 -19.18
CA LEU A 24 -7.60 -19.41 -18.68
C LEU A 24 -6.09 -19.48 -18.43
N HIS A 25 -5.28 -18.86 -19.28
CA HIS A 25 -3.85 -18.78 -19.09
C HIS A 25 -3.48 -17.99 -17.85
N THR A 26 -4.08 -16.80 -17.64
CA THR A 26 -3.86 -15.99 -16.43
C THR A 26 -4.34 -16.69 -15.15
N ALA A 27 -5.49 -17.38 -15.22
CA ALA A 27 -6.01 -18.15 -14.09
C ALA A 27 -5.14 -19.39 -13.74
N ALA A 28 -4.41 -19.94 -14.71
CA ALA A 28 -3.51 -21.07 -14.51
C ALA A 28 -2.12 -20.66 -13.96
N GLN A 29 -1.82 -19.36 -13.90
CA GLN A 29 -0.57 -18.91 -13.28
C GLN A 29 -0.63 -19.21 -11.78
N LYS A 30 0.38 -19.94 -11.29
CA LYS A 30 0.52 -20.17 -9.85
C LYS A 30 0.69 -18.81 -9.16
N PRO A 31 -0.01 -18.59 -8.03
CA PRO A 31 0.23 -17.39 -7.23
C PRO A 31 1.72 -17.29 -6.88
N ALA A 32 2.22 -16.06 -6.79
CA ALA A 32 3.60 -15.82 -6.37
C ALA A 32 3.86 -16.52 -5.02
N PRO A 33 5.08 -17.00 -4.76
CA PRO A 33 5.40 -17.76 -3.55
C PRO A 33 5.04 -17.03 -2.24
N ASP A 34 4.97 -15.70 -2.29
CA ASP A 34 4.66 -14.79 -1.19
C ASP A 34 3.24 -14.21 -1.23
N ALA A 35 2.36 -14.71 -2.11
CA ALA A 35 1.01 -14.17 -2.32
C ALA A 35 0.18 -14.14 -1.04
N ASP A 36 0.23 -15.21 -0.24
CA ASP A 36 -0.51 -15.29 1.03
C ASP A 36 0.00 -14.27 2.04
N VAL A 37 1.31 -14.04 2.09
CA VAL A 37 1.94 -13.04 2.96
C VAL A 37 1.57 -11.62 2.52
N LYS A 38 1.56 -11.35 1.22
CA LYS A 38 1.12 -10.08 0.64
C LYS A 38 -0.34 -9.78 0.98
N LEU A 39 -1.22 -10.78 0.82
CA LEU A 39 -2.64 -10.65 1.19
C LEU A 39 -2.81 -10.40 2.70
N ALA A 40 -2.05 -11.10 3.53
CA ALA A 40 -2.08 -10.90 4.98
C ALA A 40 -1.61 -9.48 5.36
N ALA A 41 -0.56 -8.97 4.73
CA ALA A 41 -0.06 -7.62 4.96
C ALA A 41 -1.08 -6.55 4.57
N THR A 42 -1.71 -6.68 3.39
CA THR A 42 -2.78 -5.79 2.94
C THR A 42 -3.98 -5.82 3.90
N ALA A 43 -4.42 -7.00 4.31
CA ALA A 43 -5.53 -7.16 5.25
C ALA A 43 -5.21 -6.54 6.63
N LEU A 44 -3.98 -6.68 7.12
CA LEU A 44 -3.53 -6.04 8.37
C LEU A 44 -3.59 -4.53 8.27
N MET A 45 -3.04 -3.95 7.21
CA MET A 45 -3.05 -2.51 7.00
C MET A 45 -4.48 -1.97 6.92
N THR A 46 -5.36 -2.61 6.13
CA THR A 46 -6.79 -2.26 6.04
C THR A 46 -7.46 -2.24 7.41
N ARG A 47 -7.25 -3.28 8.20
CA ARG A 47 -7.82 -3.38 9.55
C ARG A 47 -7.30 -2.27 10.48
N TRP A 48 -6.03 -1.93 10.39
CA TRP A 48 -5.47 -0.86 11.22
C TRP A 48 -6.00 0.52 10.80
N GLU A 49 -6.18 0.77 9.51
CA GLU A 49 -6.87 1.97 9.02
C GLU A 49 -8.30 2.07 9.55
N GLU A 50 -9.04 0.95 9.55
CA GLU A 50 -10.39 0.90 10.14
C GLU A 50 -10.36 1.27 11.64
N CYS A 51 -9.40 0.76 12.39
CA CYS A 51 -9.22 1.12 13.80
C CYS A 51 -8.91 2.62 13.96
N ILE A 52 -8.04 3.20 13.12
CA ILE A 52 -7.70 4.62 13.16
C ILE A 52 -8.93 5.48 12.85
N ARG A 53 -9.71 5.12 11.83
CA ARG A 53 -10.96 5.82 11.49
C ARG A 53 -11.98 5.76 12.64
N GLY A 54 -12.16 4.58 13.21
CA GLY A 54 -13.05 4.39 14.36
C GLY A 54 -12.65 5.29 15.54
N TYR A 55 -11.37 5.32 15.87
CA TYR A 55 -10.87 6.16 16.96
C TYR A 55 -10.99 7.66 16.66
N LYS A 56 -10.74 8.09 15.41
CA LYS A 56 -10.99 9.47 14.99
C LYS A 56 -12.46 9.85 15.15
N ALA A 57 -13.38 8.96 14.76
CA ALA A 57 -14.81 9.19 14.91
C ALA A 57 -15.23 9.32 16.38
N GLU A 58 -14.69 8.48 17.27
CA GLU A 58 -14.93 8.58 18.73
C GLU A 58 -14.46 9.91 19.31
N LEU A 59 -13.35 10.45 18.78
CA LEU A 59 -12.82 11.75 19.17
C LEU A 59 -13.52 12.94 18.50
N GLY A 60 -14.48 12.70 17.61
CA GLY A 60 -15.15 13.75 16.85
C GLY A 60 -14.23 14.44 15.82
N LEU A 61 -13.15 13.78 15.39
CA LEU A 61 -12.22 14.29 14.40
C LEU A 61 -12.69 13.90 12.99
N PRO A 62 -13.01 14.87 12.11
CA PRO A 62 -13.41 14.56 10.74
C PRO A 62 -12.24 14.00 9.94
N LEU A 63 -12.54 13.24 8.90
CA LEU A 63 -11.55 12.90 7.88
C LEU A 63 -11.30 14.14 7.00
N SER A 64 -10.06 14.29 6.56
CA SER A 64 -9.70 15.36 5.63
C SER A 64 -10.38 15.15 4.27
N GLU A 65 -10.80 16.24 3.62
CA GLU A 65 -11.32 16.21 2.23
C GLU A 65 -10.26 15.68 1.24
N ASP A 66 -8.99 15.80 1.58
CA ASP A 66 -7.87 15.27 0.81
C ASP A 66 -7.72 13.74 0.92
N ASP A 67 -8.37 13.10 1.88
CA ASP A 67 -8.35 11.65 2.10
C ASP A 67 -9.39 10.94 1.23
N LEU A 68 -9.13 10.90 -0.09
CA LEU A 68 -10.07 10.38 -1.09
C LEU A 68 -10.49 8.93 -0.86
N HIS A 69 -9.66 8.14 -0.19
CA HIS A 69 -9.92 6.74 0.09
C HIS A 69 -10.46 6.53 1.51
N GLY A 70 -10.56 7.59 2.30
CA GLY A 70 -11.02 7.51 3.67
C GLY A 70 -10.13 6.63 4.54
N SER A 71 -8.81 6.66 4.32
CA SER A 71 -7.85 5.86 5.09
C SER A 71 -7.72 6.29 6.54
N GLY A 72 -8.03 7.54 6.83
CA GLY A 72 -7.79 8.18 8.13
C GLY A 72 -6.34 8.63 8.33
N LEU A 73 -5.47 8.39 7.35
CA LEU A 73 -4.02 8.66 7.42
C LEU A 73 -3.63 9.99 6.76
N ILE A 74 -4.53 10.60 6.00
CA ILE A 74 -4.32 11.92 5.42
C ILE A 74 -4.91 12.95 6.37
N GLY A 75 -4.07 13.87 6.86
CA GLY A 75 -4.46 14.96 7.75
C GLY A 75 -4.64 16.29 7.00
N GLU A 76 -4.83 17.36 7.78
CA GLU A 76 -4.88 18.72 7.25
C GLU A 76 -3.54 19.12 6.61
N PRO A 77 -3.57 19.93 5.53
CA PRO A 77 -2.37 20.39 4.84
C PRO A 77 -1.39 21.15 5.75
N TYR A 78 -1.95 21.95 6.66
CA TYR A 78 -1.19 22.80 7.57
C TYR A 78 -1.66 22.65 9.00
N THR A 79 -0.72 22.33 9.89
CA THR A 79 -0.90 22.36 11.34
C THR A 79 0.31 23.05 11.97
N PHE A 80 0.24 23.40 13.25
CA PHE A 80 1.38 24.03 13.94
C PHE A 80 2.62 23.14 14.10
N ILE A 81 2.50 21.82 13.77
CA ILE A 81 3.66 20.91 13.70
C ILE A 81 4.13 20.67 12.27
N THR A 82 3.51 21.31 11.28
CA THR A 82 3.90 21.15 9.86
C THR A 82 5.16 21.96 9.59
N THR A 83 6.23 21.29 9.22
CA THR A 83 7.51 21.93 8.86
C THR A 83 7.62 22.19 7.37
N THR A 84 7.21 21.22 6.54
CA THR A 84 7.18 21.32 5.07
C THR A 84 5.99 20.53 4.52
N ASN A 85 5.46 20.99 3.39
CA ASN A 85 4.43 20.25 2.66
C ASN A 85 5.07 19.17 1.80
N GLY A 86 4.76 17.92 2.12
CA GLY A 86 5.04 16.80 1.22
C GLY A 86 4.03 16.72 0.09
N ALA A 87 4.39 16.00 -0.99
CA ALA A 87 3.49 15.76 -2.12
C ALA A 87 2.26 14.95 -1.67
N LEU A 88 1.06 15.53 -1.80
CA LEU A 88 -0.19 14.92 -1.38
C LEU A 88 -0.44 13.57 -2.09
N GLU A 89 -0.14 13.50 -3.37
CA GLU A 89 -0.29 12.27 -4.15
C GLU A 89 0.60 11.13 -3.65
N ALA A 90 1.82 11.45 -3.20
CA ALA A 90 2.69 10.45 -2.58
C ALA A 90 2.12 9.94 -1.24
N LYS A 91 1.51 10.82 -0.44
CA LYS A 91 0.84 10.44 0.81
C LYS A 91 -0.38 9.55 0.53
N ARG A 92 -1.20 9.89 -0.49
CA ARG A 92 -2.35 9.10 -0.92
C ARG A 92 -1.93 7.71 -1.39
N THR A 93 -0.88 7.64 -2.20
CA THR A 93 -0.31 6.36 -2.65
C THR A 93 0.18 5.52 -1.47
N ALA A 94 0.90 6.15 -0.53
CA ALA A 94 1.40 5.47 0.66
C ALA A 94 0.30 4.99 1.62
N ALA A 95 -0.88 5.62 1.59
CA ALA A 95 -2.04 5.23 2.38
C ALA A 95 -2.90 4.14 1.72
N ASN A 96 -2.51 3.61 0.56
CA ASN A 96 -3.18 2.47 -0.04
C ASN A 96 -2.72 1.19 0.66
N PRO A 97 -3.64 0.32 1.16
CA PRO A 97 -3.27 -0.95 1.81
C PRO A 97 -2.39 -1.88 0.97
N GLU A 98 -2.47 -1.80 -0.36
CA GLU A 98 -1.60 -2.57 -1.27
C GLU A 98 -0.12 -2.18 -1.15
N MET A 99 0.18 -1.02 -0.57
CA MET A 99 1.56 -0.63 -0.26
C MET A 99 2.24 -1.62 0.70
N ALA A 100 1.48 -2.23 1.62
CA ALA A 100 2.00 -3.27 2.49
C ALA A 100 2.43 -4.53 1.69
N ALA A 101 1.67 -4.90 0.66
CA ALA A 101 2.05 -6.01 -0.23
C ALA A 101 3.31 -5.68 -1.04
N LEU A 102 3.44 -4.45 -1.52
CA LEU A 102 4.66 -4.00 -2.21
C LEU A 102 5.88 -4.06 -1.29
N LEU A 103 5.75 -3.66 -0.03
CA LEU A 103 6.84 -3.75 0.94
C LEU A 103 7.22 -5.19 1.27
N VAL A 104 6.27 -6.13 1.32
CA VAL A 104 6.58 -7.57 1.41
C VAL A 104 7.46 -8.00 0.24
N GLU A 105 7.12 -7.58 -0.99
CA GLU A 105 7.92 -7.89 -2.18
C GLU A 105 9.34 -7.33 -2.07
N MET A 106 9.46 -6.03 -1.76
CA MET A 106 10.75 -5.37 -1.63
C MET A 106 11.64 -6.00 -0.56
N LEU A 107 11.07 -6.32 0.61
CA LEU A 107 11.80 -6.98 1.70
C LEU A 107 12.23 -8.40 1.31
N THR A 108 11.37 -9.14 0.61
CA THR A 108 11.69 -10.48 0.10
C THR A 108 12.81 -10.43 -0.93
N GLU A 109 12.76 -9.47 -1.86
CA GLU A 109 13.83 -9.24 -2.85
C GLU A 109 15.15 -8.83 -2.19
N ALA A 110 15.11 -8.08 -1.10
CA ALA A 110 16.26 -7.75 -0.29
C ALA A 110 16.83 -8.94 0.50
N GLY A 111 16.16 -10.09 0.46
CA GLY A 111 16.59 -11.33 1.12
C GLY A 111 16.17 -11.44 2.58
N VAL A 112 15.26 -10.59 3.06
CA VAL A 112 14.72 -10.63 4.43
C VAL A 112 13.85 -11.88 4.62
N LYS A 113 14.03 -12.56 5.75
CA LYS A 113 13.36 -13.83 6.07
C LYS A 113 12.62 -13.72 7.40
N PRO A 114 11.63 -14.59 7.63
CA PRO A 114 10.98 -14.71 8.95
C PRO A 114 12.00 -14.87 10.07
N GLY A 115 11.84 -14.10 11.14
CA GLY A 115 12.75 -14.08 12.29
C GLY A 115 13.89 -13.06 12.18
N ASP A 116 14.12 -12.46 11.01
CA ASP A 116 15.10 -11.37 10.85
C ASP A 116 14.66 -10.10 11.58
N THR A 117 15.60 -9.20 11.78
CA THR A 117 15.35 -7.86 12.33
C THR A 117 15.63 -6.80 11.27
N VAL A 118 14.66 -5.91 11.03
CA VAL A 118 14.76 -4.78 10.12
C VAL A 118 14.73 -3.48 10.91
N GLY A 119 15.69 -2.58 10.64
CA GLY A 119 15.69 -1.22 11.16
C GLY A 119 14.93 -0.27 10.24
N ALA A 120 14.07 0.60 10.80
CA ALA A 120 13.31 1.58 10.04
C ALA A 120 13.36 2.97 10.65
N GLY A 121 13.39 4.01 9.80
CA GLY A 121 13.20 5.41 10.17
C GLY A 121 11.82 5.88 9.75
N PHE A 122 10.95 6.23 10.70
CA PHE A 122 9.58 6.62 10.42
C PHE A 122 9.40 8.14 10.50
N SER A 123 8.87 8.72 9.42
CA SER A 123 8.48 10.12 9.41
C SER A 123 7.01 10.28 9.74
N GLY A 124 6.67 11.19 10.66
CA GLY A 124 5.28 11.54 10.96
C GLY A 124 4.53 12.15 9.77
N SER A 125 5.25 12.63 8.74
CA SER A 125 4.65 13.15 7.51
C SER A 125 4.17 12.06 6.53
N PHE A 126 4.54 10.78 6.74
CA PHE A 126 4.15 9.64 5.90
C PHE A 126 3.57 8.48 6.72
N PRO A 127 2.47 8.69 7.45
CA PRO A 127 1.91 7.66 8.33
C PRO A 127 1.47 6.40 7.57
N GLY A 128 1.01 6.53 6.31
CA GLY A 128 0.64 5.39 5.48
C GLY A 128 1.81 4.45 5.21
N LEU A 129 2.98 4.98 4.84
CA LEU A 129 4.16 4.17 4.60
C LEU A 129 4.69 3.52 5.90
N ASN A 130 4.62 4.24 7.02
CA ASN A 130 4.99 3.69 8.32
C ASN A 130 4.10 2.48 8.67
N LEU A 131 2.78 2.64 8.48
CA LEU A 131 1.79 1.59 8.76
C LEU A 131 1.99 0.39 7.82
N ALA A 132 2.20 0.64 6.53
CA ALA A 132 2.47 -0.38 5.54
C ALA A 132 3.73 -1.20 5.88
N THR A 133 4.79 -0.53 6.35
CA THR A 133 6.04 -1.18 6.77
C THR A 133 5.80 -2.11 7.97
N LEU A 134 5.06 -1.65 8.97
CA LEU A 134 4.72 -2.47 10.13
C LEU A 134 3.86 -3.67 9.74
N ALA A 135 2.88 -3.47 8.84
CA ALA A 135 2.01 -4.54 8.36
C ALA A 135 2.80 -5.61 7.57
N ALA A 136 3.71 -5.17 6.70
CA ALA A 136 4.61 -6.06 5.97
C ALA A 136 5.50 -6.87 6.91
N CYS A 137 6.18 -6.21 7.85
CA CYS A 137 7.05 -6.88 8.83
C CYS A 137 6.26 -7.89 9.67
N GLN A 138 5.07 -7.54 10.14
CA GLN A 138 4.23 -8.44 10.93
C GLN A 138 3.76 -9.64 10.10
N ALA A 139 3.32 -9.43 8.87
CA ALA A 139 2.89 -10.52 7.99
C ALA A 139 4.03 -11.48 7.63
N MET A 140 5.25 -10.96 7.48
CA MET A 140 6.45 -11.73 7.20
C MET A 140 7.05 -12.42 8.44
N GLY A 141 6.58 -12.10 9.66
CA GLY A 141 7.21 -12.57 10.90
C GLY A 141 8.60 -11.97 11.13
N VAL A 142 8.80 -10.73 10.74
CA VAL A 142 10.05 -9.96 10.86
C VAL A 142 9.95 -9.00 12.04
N HIS A 143 11.02 -8.86 12.80
CA HIS A 143 11.11 -7.89 13.90
C HIS A 143 11.44 -6.50 13.35
N CYS A 144 10.51 -5.57 13.47
CA CYS A 144 10.73 -4.17 13.10
C CYS A 144 11.20 -3.36 14.30
N VAL A 145 12.43 -2.86 14.25
CA VAL A 145 12.96 -1.88 15.21
C VAL A 145 12.98 -0.52 14.54
N TYR A 146 12.31 0.47 15.12
CA TYR A 146 12.18 1.75 14.45
C TYR A 146 12.41 2.93 15.40
N ILE A 147 12.83 4.04 14.81
CA ILE A 147 12.77 5.38 15.39
C ILE A 147 11.75 6.21 14.60
N ALA A 148 10.98 7.03 15.30
CA ALA A 148 9.94 7.84 14.67
C ALA A 148 10.13 9.32 15.01
N SER A 149 9.95 10.19 14.03
CA SER A 149 9.85 11.63 14.20
C SER A 149 8.39 12.07 14.12
N VAL A 150 8.03 13.12 14.86
CA VAL A 150 6.70 13.73 14.79
C VAL A 150 6.52 14.51 13.48
N GLY A 151 7.59 15.13 13.00
CA GLY A 151 7.62 15.87 11.74
C GLY A 151 8.41 15.17 10.63
N CYS A 152 9.04 15.96 9.75
CA CYS A 152 9.86 15.45 8.67
C CYS A 152 11.22 14.96 9.18
N LEU A 153 11.65 13.76 8.78
CA LEU A 153 12.98 13.21 9.13
C LEU A 153 14.12 14.05 8.55
N LEU A 154 13.92 14.72 7.42
CA LEU A 154 14.95 15.57 6.82
C LEU A 154 15.42 16.71 7.73
N TYR A 155 14.54 17.21 8.61
CA TYR A 155 14.89 18.25 9.57
C TYR A 155 15.55 17.72 10.83
N THR A 156 15.46 16.42 11.11
CA THR A 156 16.12 15.79 12.25
C THR A 156 17.50 15.24 11.90
N SER A 157 17.78 15.03 10.61
CA SER A 157 19.10 14.59 10.12
C SER A 157 20.07 15.77 9.93
N ASP A 158 19.58 16.97 9.59
CA ASP A 158 20.42 18.17 9.45
C ASP A 158 20.99 18.68 10.80
N ALA A 159 20.42 18.23 11.92
CA ALA A 159 20.96 18.55 13.25
C ALA A 159 22.20 17.73 13.63
N ALA A 160 22.66 16.83 12.77
CA ALA A 160 23.87 16.02 12.98
C ALA A 160 25.10 16.58 12.25
N ASP A 161 24.93 17.63 11.44
CA ASP A 161 26.00 18.26 10.65
C ASP A 161 26.51 19.59 11.30
N ASP A 162 25.99 19.98 12.49
CA ASP A 162 26.49 21.04 13.35
C ASP A 162 27.24 20.40 14.55
#